data_55b9cb4aac4ef00fa76fa0f2af8d2be2
#
_entry.id   55b9cb4aac4ef00fa76fa0f2af8d2be2
#
_cell.length_a   1.000
_cell.length_b   1.000
_cell.length_c   1.000
_cell.angle_alpha   90.00
_cell.angle_beta   90.00
_cell.angle_gamma   90.00
#
_symmetry.space_group_name_H-M   'P 1'
#
loop_
_entity.id
_entity.type
_entity.pdbx_description
1 polymer ?
#
loop_
_entity_poly.entity_id
_entity_poly.type
_entity_poly.pdbx_seq_one_letter_code
_entity_poly.pdbx_strand_id
1 'polypeptide(L)'
;MIILMTKIEKDTNNIITKLHERGGNDKAILAALRRSNSILSRQATVVWPMLFEYIKDKDTFGENSRQTISERAIFTALRCYAVFEQGNDSERDREYDNENANSLFRNLSFLRKDERLRDALDRRAQAVLSTTNIEAVTRSLVSLTKIIKANNSAAIINYPELANDLYNFQLGFESARKVAIKWGREYFWINDNRESNED
;
A
#
# COMPACT_ATOMS: atom_id res chain seq x y z
N MET A 1 -24.41 -0.82 2.41
CA MET A 1 -23.79 -1.98 3.10
C MET A 1 -22.50 -1.47 3.72
N ILE A 2 -22.48 -1.29 5.04
CA ILE A 2 -21.28 -0.80 5.75
C ILE A 2 -20.25 -1.94 5.70
N ILE A 3 -19.19 -1.78 4.90
CA ILE A 3 -18.06 -2.71 4.88
C ILE A 3 -17.32 -2.52 6.20
N LEU A 4 -17.37 -3.53 7.06
CA LEU A 4 -16.69 -3.50 8.35
C LEU A 4 -15.17 -3.65 8.10
N MET A 5 -14.42 -2.60 8.41
CA MET A 5 -12.95 -2.65 8.30
C MET A 5 -12.37 -3.71 9.22
N THR A 6 -11.41 -4.47 8.70
CA THR A 6 -10.62 -5.43 9.50
C THR A 6 -9.76 -4.69 10.54
N LYS A 7 -9.20 -5.45 11.51
CA LYS A 7 -8.27 -4.86 12.49
C LYS A 7 -7.06 -4.23 11.80
N ILE A 8 -6.47 -4.92 10.82
CA ILE A 8 -5.31 -4.44 10.07
C ILE A 8 -5.62 -3.13 9.33
N GLU A 9 -6.79 -3.04 8.71
CA GLU A 9 -7.24 -1.83 8.04
C GLU A 9 -7.42 -0.68 9.02
N LYS A 10 -8.07 -0.93 10.18
CA LYS A 10 -8.27 0.09 11.22
C LYS A 10 -6.95 0.61 11.78
N ASP A 11 -6.03 -0.29 12.14
CA ASP A 11 -4.73 0.09 12.69
C ASP A 11 -3.93 0.90 11.67
N THR A 12 -3.92 0.48 10.40
CA THR A 12 -3.25 1.20 9.31
C THR A 12 -3.87 2.59 9.09
N ASN A 13 -5.20 2.66 9.05
CA ASN A 13 -5.93 3.91 8.88
C ASN A 13 -5.62 4.91 10.00
N ASN A 14 -5.67 4.46 11.27
CA ASN A 14 -5.39 5.30 12.43
C ASN A 14 -3.96 5.87 12.38
N ILE A 15 -2.98 5.07 11.96
CA ILE A 15 -1.60 5.52 11.82
C ILE A 15 -1.48 6.58 10.72
N ILE A 16 -2.11 6.35 9.55
CA ILE A 16 -2.05 7.28 8.43
C ILE A 16 -2.76 8.60 8.79
N THR A 17 -3.95 8.55 9.38
CA THR A 17 -4.66 9.73 9.86
C THR A 17 -3.79 10.54 10.82
N LYS A 18 -3.14 9.88 11.79
CA LYS A 18 -2.24 10.55 12.73
C LYS A 18 -1.03 11.19 12.04
N LEU A 19 -0.45 10.54 11.03
CA LEU A 19 0.65 11.10 10.22
C LEU A 19 0.19 12.31 9.41
N HIS A 20 -1.05 12.29 8.96
CA HIS A 20 -1.65 13.36 8.17
C HIS A 20 -1.98 14.59 9.03
N GLU A 21 -2.65 14.40 10.18
CA GLU A 21 -3.08 15.47 11.09
C GLU A 21 -1.92 16.26 11.70
N ARG A 22 -0.76 15.66 11.91
CA ARG A 22 0.40 16.31 12.56
C ARG A 22 1.15 17.32 11.69
N GLY A 23 0.67 17.61 10.50
CA GLY A 23 1.06 18.80 9.72
C GLY A 23 2.55 18.99 9.48
N GLY A 24 3.27 17.92 9.17
CA GLY A 24 4.71 18.02 8.85
C GLY A 24 5.68 17.81 10.02
N ASN A 25 5.21 17.65 11.26
CA ASN A 25 6.07 17.29 12.40
C ASN A 25 6.59 15.85 12.29
N ASP A 26 6.02 15.03 11.41
CA ASP A 26 6.42 13.65 11.21
C ASP A 26 7.32 13.45 9.98
N LYS A 27 7.97 14.52 9.49
CA LYS A 27 8.96 14.42 8.39
C LYS A 27 10.05 13.38 8.65
N ALA A 28 10.48 13.26 9.93
CA ALA A 28 11.46 12.27 10.32
C ALA A 28 10.91 10.84 10.20
N ILE A 29 9.65 10.60 10.60
CA ILE A 29 8.98 9.31 10.50
C ILE A 29 8.80 8.93 9.02
N LEU A 30 8.28 9.84 8.19
CA LEU A 30 8.13 9.60 6.75
C LEU A 30 9.48 9.35 6.07
N ALA A 31 10.53 10.08 6.45
CA ALA A 31 11.88 9.85 5.93
C ALA A 31 12.43 8.47 6.37
N ALA A 32 12.19 8.06 7.61
CA ALA A 32 12.58 6.76 8.13
C ALA A 32 11.84 5.62 7.39
N LEU A 33 10.52 5.74 7.18
CA LEU A 33 9.73 4.79 6.41
C LEU A 33 10.27 4.62 4.98
N ARG A 34 10.61 5.71 4.29
CA ARG A 34 11.17 5.65 2.93
C ARG A 34 12.53 4.94 2.86
N ARG A 35 13.38 5.14 3.88
CA ARG A 35 14.75 4.60 3.94
C ARG A 35 14.82 3.18 4.48
N SER A 36 13.80 2.71 5.21
CA SER A 36 13.80 1.40 5.85
C SER A 36 13.19 0.34 4.94
N ASN A 37 13.82 -0.83 4.85
CA ASN A 37 13.28 -1.96 4.09
C ASN A 37 12.35 -2.85 4.94
N SER A 38 12.48 -2.80 6.25
CA SER A 38 11.63 -3.50 7.21
C SER A 38 11.63 -2.77 8.54
N ILE A 39 10.72 -3.15 9.45
CA ILE A 39 10.69 -2.66 10.83
C ILE A 39 12.01 -2.95 11.58
N LEU A 40 12.76 -3.98 11.16
CA LEU A 40 14.04 -4.37 11.75
C LEU A 40 15.20 -3.47 11.30
N SER A 41 14.98 -2.59 10.33
CA SER A 41 16.00 -1.66 9.87
C SER A 41 16.35 -0.66 10.98
N ARG A 42 17.63 -0.33 11.16
CA ARG A 42 18.06 0.63 12.17
C ARG A 42 17.32 1.97 12.08
N GLN A 43 17.05 2.44 10.86
CA GLN A 43 16.32 3.69 10.62
C GLN A 43 14.85 3.63 11.02
N ALA A 44 14.27 2.41 11.11
CA ALA A 44 12.87 2.22 11.48
C ALA A 44 12.60 2.47 12.97
N THR A 45 13.62 2.54 13.84
CA THR A 45 13.43 2.76 15.28
C THR A 45 12.65 4.04 15.61
N VAL A 46 12.74 5.06 14.74
CA VAL A 46 11.97 6.31 14.87
C VAL A 46 10.46 6.09 14.66
N VAL A 47 10.10 5.03 13.94
CA VAL A 47 8.70 4.69 13.62
C VAL A 47 8.07 3.83 14.71
N TRP A 48 8.86 3.10 15.51
CA TRP A 48 8.37 2.13 16.49
C TRP A 48 7.37 2.68 17.51
N PRO A 49 7.59 3.86 18.13
CA PRO A 49 6.63 4.37 19.12
C PRO A 49 5.22 4.49 18.55
N MET A 50 5.12 4.98 17.32
CA MET A 50 3.84 5.10 16.62
C MET A 50 3.26 3.73 16.23
N LEU A 51 4.08 2.83 15.71
CA LEU A 51 3.61 1.50 15.33
C LEU A 51 3.07 0.73 16.55
N PHE A 52 3.81 0.70 17.65
CA PHE A 52 3.43 -0.06 18.85
C PHE A 52 2.30 0.59 19.66
N GLU A 53 1.96 1.84 19.40
CA GLU A 53 0.76 2.47 19.95
C GLU A 53 -0.52 1.84 19.38
N TYR A 54 -0.49 1.46 18.08
CA TYR A 54 -1.65 0.95 17.36
C TYR A 54 -1.64 -0.57 17.18
N ILE A 55 -0.49 -1.16 16.90
CA ILE A 55 -0.36 -2.61 16.71
C ILE A 55 -0.24 -3.28 18.07
N LYS A 56 -1.40 -3.64 18.65
CA LYS A 56 -1.50 -4.27 19.98
C LYS A 56 -1.71 -5.79 19.87
N ASP A 57 -1.01 -6.45 18.94
CA ASP A 57 -1.10 -7.89 18.85
C ASP A 57 -0.32 -8.54 19.99
N LYS A 58 -0.98 -9.42 20.76
CA LYS A 58 -0.32 -10.20 21.82
C LYS A 58 0.81 -11.08 21.27
N ASP A 59 0.77 -11.34 19.96
CA ASP A 59 1.78 -12.12 19.23
C ASP A 59 2.91 -11.26 18.64
N THR A 60 2.90 -9.95 18.93
CA THR A 60 3.90 -8.98 18.41
C THR A 60 5.31 -9.26 18.91
N PHE A 61 5.43 -9.96 20.04
CA PHE A 61 6.70 -10.41 20.60
C PHE A 61 6.75 -11.94 20.65
N GLY A 62 6.58 -12.59 19.48
CA GLY A 62 6.87 -14.02 19.41
C GLY A 62 8.27 -14.29 19.94
N GLU A 63 8.47 -15.41 20.62
CA GLU A 63 9.68 -15.83 21.34
C GLU A 63 11.01 -15.69 20.57
N ASN A 64 10.97 -15.31 19.27
CA ASN A 64 12.11 -15.29 18.37
C ASN A 64 12.46 -13.92 17.80
N SER A 65 11.99 -12.80 18.33
CA SER A 65 12.32 -11.43 17.87
C SER A 65 12.15 -11.22 16.35
N ARG A 66 11.25 -11.96 15.71
CA ARG A 66 10.96 -11.85 14.28
C ARG A 66 9.84 -10.85 14.05
N GLN A 67 9.92 -10.13 12.94
CA GLN A 67 8.82 -9.30 12.46
C GLN A 67 7.55 -10.15 12.27
N THR A 68 6.44 -9.72 12.87
CA THR A 68 5.14 -10.39 12.71
C THR A 68 4.55 -10.15 11.31
N ILE A 69 3.55 -10.96 10.95
CA ILE A 69 2.79 -10.81 9.70
C ILE A 69 2.11 -9.44 9.65
N SER A 70 1.47 -9.03 10.77
CA SER A 70 0.79 -7.72 10.89
C SER A 70 1.77 -6.56 10.76
N GLU A 71 2.88 -6.59 11.48
CA GLU A 71 3.93 -5.56 11.42
C GLU A 71 4.47 -5.39 10.00
N ARG A 72 4.76 -6.48 9.30
CA ARG A 72 5.27 -6.44 7.92
C ARG A 72 4.24 -5.83 6.97
N ALA A 73 2.99 -6.24 7.09
CA ALA A 73 1.90 -5.77 6.24
C ALA A 73 1.69 -4.26 6.41
N ILE A 74 1.48 -3.81 7.66
CA ILE A 74 1.26 -2.39 8.00
C ILE A 74 2.48 -1.56 7.62
N PHE A 75 3.69 -1.99 8.03
CA PHE A 75 4.92 -1.26 7.73
C PHE A 75 5.13 -1.07 6.22
N THR A 76 4.81 -2.08 5.40
CA THR A 76 4.93 -1.98 3.93
C THR A 76 3.92 -0.98 3.35
N ALA A 77 2.67 -1.00 3.81
CA ALA A 77 1.66 -0.04 3.39
C ALA A 77 2.06 1.40 3.77
N LEU A 78 2.57 1.61 4.99
CA LEU A 78 3.08 2.91 5.44
C LEU A 78 4.30 3.38 4.64
N ARG A 79 5.16 2.47 4.18
CA ARG A 79 6.26 2.81 3.25
C ARG A 79 5.75 3.30 1.92
N CYS A 80 4.74 2.61 1.36
CA CYS A 80 4.10 3.05 0.12
C CYS A 80 3.49 4.44 0.30
N TYR A 81 2.77 4.67 1.40
CA TYR A 81 2.25 5.99 1.77
C TYR A 81 3.36 7.04 1.82
N ALA A 82 4.41 6.81 2.61
CA ALA A 82 5.52 7.74 2.78
C ALA A 82 6.26 8.06 1.46
N VAL A 83 6.35 7.09 0.54
CA VAL A 83 6.92 7.28 -0.81
C VAL A 83 6.00 8.13 -1.67
N PHE A 84 4.69 7.90 -1.61
CA PHE A 84 3.73 8.66 -2.39
C PHE A 84 3.65 10.11 -1.93
N GLU A 85 3.62 10.35 -0.62
CA GLU A 85 3.52 11.68 -0.01
C GLU A 85 4.82 12.51 -0.07
N GLN A 86 5.91 11.95 -0.58
CA GLN A 86 7.18 12.70 -0.68
C GLN A 86 7.05 13.88 -1.65
N GLY A 87 7.21 15.12 -1.15
CA GLY A 87 7.16 16.35 -1.97
C GLY A 87 5.75 16.88 -2.22
N ASN A 88 4.70 16.28 -1.63
CA ASN A 88 3.32 16.74 -1.73
C ASN A 88 2.96 17.72 -0.59
N ASP A 89 3.86 18.62 -0.23
CA ASP A 89 3.66 19.57 0.89
C ASP A 89 2.44 20.50 0.68
N SER A 90 2.02 20.74 -0.56
CA SER A 90 0.90 21.62 -0.91
C SER A 90 -0.47 20.91 -0.98
N GLU A 91 -0.49 19.58 -1.01
CA GLU A 91 -1.74 18.79 -1.09
C GLU A 91 -2.16 18.19 0.26
N ARG A 92 -1.45 18.51 1.35
CA ARG A 92 -1.73 18.02 2.70
C ARG A 92 -3.02 18.57 3.30
N ASP A 93 -3.64 19.57 2.67
CA ASP A 93 -4.98 20.08 3.05
C ASP A 93 -6.11 19.17 2.54
N ARG A 94 -5.80 18.12 1.79
CA ARG A 94 -6.76 17.08 1.44
C ARG A 94 -6.86 16.10 2.61
N GLU A 95 -8.02 16.05 3.21
CA GLU A 95 -8.39 14.98 4.13
C GLU A 95 -8.11 13.63 3.46
N TYR A 96 -7.44 12.71 4.17
CA TYR A 96 -7.19 11.37 3.65
C TYR A 96 -8.53 10.64 3.53
N ASP A 97 -9.11 10.71 2.34
CA ASP A 97 -10.44 10.17 2.04
C ASP A 97 -10.32 8.70 1.58
N ASN A 98 -10.59 7.79 2.52
CA ASN A 98 -10.65 6.36 2.22
C ASN A 98 -11.86 5.98 1.36
N GLU A 99 -12.93 6.77 1.36
CA GLU A 99 -14.17 6.41 0.65
C GLU A 99 -14.00 6.51 -0.87
N ASN A 100 -13.17 7.45 -1.33
CA ASN A 100 -12.84 7.64 -2.75
C ASN A 100 -11.50 7.02 -3.15
N ALA A 101 -10.81 6.33 -2.24
CA ALA A 101 -9.53 5.70 -2.52
C ALA A 101 -9.68 4.43 -3.35
N ASN A 102 -8.85 4.30 -4.38
CA ASN A 102 -8.75 3.08 -5.16
C ASN A 102 -7.63 2.18 -4.65
N SER A 103 -7.73 0.86 -4.85
CA SER A 103 -6.61 -0.03 -4.59
C SER A 103 -5.37 0.37 -5.42
N LEU A 104 -4.18 -0.09 -4.99
CA LEU A 104 -2.95 0.19 -5.71
C LEU A 104 -3.01 -0.35 -7.15
N PHE A 105 -3.51 -1.57 -7.34
CA PHE A 105 -3.61 -2.19 -8.68
C PHE A 105 -4.67 -1.53 -9.56
N ARG A 106 -5.74 -1.00 -8.96
CA ARG A 106 -6.72 -0.21 -9.69
C ARG A 106 -6.12 1.11 -10.19
N ASN A 107 -5.33 1.79 -9.36
CA ASN A 107 -4.60 2.99 -9.80
C ASN A 107 -3.61 2.67 -10.94
N LEU A 108 -2.93 1.53 -10.90
CA LEU A 108 -2.06 1.08 -11.99
C LEU A 108 -2.85 0.77 -13.28
N SER A 109 -4.08 0.25 -13.18
CA SER A 109 -4.92 -0.03 -14.34
C SER A 109 -5.27 1.23 -15.13
N PHE A 110 -5.39 2.37 -14.46
CA PHE A 110 -5.60 3.66 -15.15
C PHE A 110 -4.36 4.08 -15.94
N LEU A 111 -3.16 3.88 -15.39
CA LEU A 111 -1.90 4.17 -16.09
C LEU A 111 -1.65 3.21 -17.27
N ARG A 112 -2.16 1.99 -17.18
CA ARG A 112 -2.06 0.97 -18.23
C ARG A 112 -2.73 1.39 -19.54
N LYS A 113 -3.65 2.38 -19.52
CA LYS A 113 -4.28 2.96 -20.71
C LYS A 113 -3.29 3.69 -21.60
N ASP A 114 -2.19 4.23 -21.04
CA ASP A 114 -1.11 4.81 -21.82
C ASP A 114 -0.27 3.68 -22.45
N GLU A 115 -0.27 3.62 -23.79
CA GLU A 115 0.46 2.59 -24.55
C GLU A 115 1.96 2.60 -24.28
N ARG A 116 2.52 3.77 -24.01
CA ARG A 116 3.97 3.92 -23.71
C ARG A 116 4.37 3.28 -22.39
N LEU A 117 3.45 3.18 -21.45
CA LEU A 117 3.68 2.61 -20.12
C LEU A 117 3.24 1.15 -20.03
N ARG A 118 2.31 0.72 -20.87
CA ARG A 118 1.61 -0.58 -20.79
C ARG A 118 2.56 -1.76 -20.65
N ASP A 119 3.47 -1.94 -21.60
CA ASP A 119 4.37 -3.11 -21.62
C ASP A 119 5.28 -3.17 -20.39
N ALA A 120 5.76 -2.02 -19.95
CA ALA A 120 6.62 -1.94 -18.78
C ALA A 120 5.84 -2.20 -17.48
N LEU A 121 4.60 -1.73 -17.40
CA LEU A 121 3.70 -1.98 -16.27
C LEU A 121 3.26 -3.45 -16.24
N ASP A 122 2.89 -4.02 -17.39
CA ASP A 122 2.44 -5.41 -17.50
C ASP A 122 3.54 -6.38 -17.02
N ARG A 123 4.80 -6.18 -17.43
CA ARG A 123 5.92 -6.99 -16.93
C ARG A 123 6.09 -6.89 -15.40
N ARG A 124 5.98 -5.69 -14.82
CA ARG A 124 6.10 -5.49 -13.37
C ARG A 124 4.92 -6.07 -12.60
N ALA A 125 3.71 -5.87 -13.09
CA ALA A 125 2.50 -6.45 -12.51
C ALA A 125 2.57 -7.97 -12.53
N GLN A 126 2.91 -8.59 -13.66
CA GLN A 126 3.08 -10.03 -13.78
C GLN A 126 4.11 -10.59 -12.81
N ALA A 127 5.25 -9.91 -12.60
CA ALA A 127 6.25 -10.33 -11.65
C ALA A 127 5.71 -10.38 -10.20
N VAL A 128 4.82 -9.45 -9.83
CA VAL A 128 4.14 -9.47 -8.52
C VAL A 128 3.08 -10.56 -8.46
N LEU A 129 2.25 -10.68 -9.49
CA LEU A 129 1.12 -11.60 -9.52
C LEU A 129 1.55 -13.09 -9.60
N SER A 130 2.76 -13.37 -10.09
CA SER A 130 3.27 -14.73 -10.26
C SER A 130 4.03 -15.26 -9.05
N THR A 131 4.46 -14.41 -8.11
CA THR A 131 5.26 -14.83 -6.96
C THR A 131 4.43 -14.97 -5.69
N THR A 132 4.87 -15.83 -4.77
CA THR A 132 4.38 -15.90 -3.38
C THR A 132 5.44 -15.45 -2.38
N ASN A 133 6.57 -14.92 -2.86
CA ASN A 133 7.64 -14.41 -2.01
C ASN A 133 7.30 -13.01 -1.53
N ILE A 134 6.97 -12.89 -0.25
CA ILE A 134 6.58 -11.61 0.36
C ILE A 134 7.66 -10.53 0.26
N GLU A 135 8.95 -10.88 0.36
CA GLU A 135 10.04 -9.91 0.25
C GLU A 135 10.15 -9.33 -1.17
N ALA A 136 9.89 -10.14 -2.19
CA ALA A 136 9.84 -9.68 -3.58
C ALA A 136 8.62 -8.78 -3.80
N VAL A 137 7.46 -9.18 -3.27
CA VAL A 137 6.21 -8.42 -3.36
C VAL A 137 6.36 -7.04 -2.72
N THR A 138 6.85 -6.96 -1.47
CA THR A 138 6.98 -5.68 -0.76
C THR A 138 7.90 -4.70 -1.47
N ARG A 139 9.02 -5.17 -2.05
CA ARG A 139 9.90 -4.33 -2.86
C ARG A 139 9.22 -3.82 -4.13
N SER A 140 8.50 -4.71 -4.80
CA SER A 140 7.79 -4.37 -6.05
C SER A 140 6.67 -3.38 -5.82
N LEU A 141 5.89 -3.51 -4.75
CA LEU A 141 4.80 -2.57 -4.41
C LEU A 141 5.32 -1.16 -4.17
N VAL A 142 6.44 -1.00 -3.46
CA VAL A 142 7.08 0.31 -3.28
C VAL A 142 7.55 0.89 -4.62
N SER A 143 8.07 0.06 -5.52
CA SER A 143 8.46 0.50 -6.87
C SER A 143 7.26 0.91 -7.71
N LEU A 144 6.15 0.15 -7.66
CA LEU A 144 4.90 0.46 -8.35
C LEU A 144 4.27 1.75 -7.83
N THR A 145 4.32 1.99 -6.52
CA THR A 145 3.87 3.26 -5.92
C THR A 145 4.63 4.46 -6.47
N LYS A 146 5.95 4.34 -6.67
CA LYS A 146 6.75 5.41 -7.32
C LYS A 146 6.29 5.69 -8.73
N ILE A 147 5.89 4.65 -9.48
CA ILE A 147 5.39 4.82 -10.85
C ILE A 147 4.03 5.53 -10.83
N ILE A 148 3.12 5.14 -9.93
CA ILE A 148 1.84 5.86 -9.77
C ILE A 148 2.11 7.33 -9.50
N LYS A 149 2.92 7.65 -8.50
CA LYS A 149 3.26 9.02 -8.13
C LYS A 149 3.83 9.83 -9.30
N ALA A 150 4.76 9.25 -10.06
CA ALA A 150 5.41 9.94 -11.18
C ALA A 150 4.46 10.26 -12.34
N ASN A 151 3.36 9.49 -12.50
CA ASN A 151 2.43 9.63 -13.62
C ASN A 151 1.05 10.17 -13.20
N ASN A 152 0.69 10.06 -11.94
CA ASN A 152 -0.56 10.58 -11.37
C ASN A 152 -0.35 10.92 -9.88
N SER A 153 0.15 12.12 -9.60
CA SER A 153 0.36 12.59 -8.22
C SER A 153 -0.95 12.87 -7.47
N ALA A 154 -2.06 13.00 -8.19
CA ALA A 154 -3.39 13.19 -7.59
C ALA A 154 -4.12 11.86 -7.26
N ALA A 155 -3.50 10.70 -7.51
CA ALA A 155 -4.09 9.41 -7.17
C ALA A 155 -4.34 9.29 -5.67
N ILE A 156 -5.48 8.73 -5.29
CA ILE A 156 -5.78 8.38 -3.90
C ILE A 156 -5.68 6.86 -3.78
N ILE A 157 -4.73 6.39 -2.96
CA ILE A 157 -4.45 4.95 -2.80
C ILE A 157 -5.01 4.47 -1.45
N ASN A 158 -5.75 3.37 -1.46
CA ASN A 158 -6.26 2.71 -0.27
C ASN A 158 -5.15 1.87 0.41
N TYR A 159 -4.38 2.49 1.28
CA TYR A 159 -3.31 1.83 2.03
C TYR A 159 -3.80 0.87 3.11
N PRO A 160 -4.92 1.14 3.84
CA PRO A 160 -5.53 0.16 4.71
C PRO A 160 -5.85 -1.16 4.01
N GLU A 161 -6.49 -1.11 2.84
CA GLU A 161 -6.77 -2.28 2.01
C GLU A 161 -5.48 -2.99 1.59
N LEU A 162 -4.46 -2.24 1.16
CA LEU A 162 -3.15 -2.79 0.80
C LEU A 162 -2.50 -3.53 1.99
N ALA A 163 -2.59 -2.99 3.20
CA ALA A 163 -2.09 -3.64 4.41
C ALA A 163 -2.84 -4.95 4.68
N ASN A 164 -4.16 -4.95 4.55
CA ASN A 164 -4.98 -6.14 4.73
C ASN A 164 -4.68 -7.22 3.68
N ASP A 165 -4.50 -6.83 2.43
CA ASP A 165 -4.07 -7.74 1.37
C ASP A 165 -2.70 -8.35 1.66
N LEU A 166 -1.74 -7.55 2.11
CA LEU A 166 -0.41 -8.03 2.50
C LEU A 166 -0.44 -8.94 3.72
N TYR A 167 -1.32 -8.68 4.68
CA TYR A 167 -1.55 -9.59 5.81
C TYR A 167 -2.03 -10.96 5.29
N ASN A 168 -3.10 -10.96 4.48
CA ASN A 168 -3.68 -12.18 3.93
C ASN A 168 -2.69 -12.92 3.01
N PHE A 169 -1.86 -12.20 2.26
CA PHE A 169 -0.84 -12.79 1.39
C PHE A 169 0.15 -13.68 2.16
N GLN A 170 0.39 -13.41 3.43
CA GLN A 170 1.34 -14.14 4.28
C GLN A 170 0.73 -15.36 5.00
N LEU A 171 -0.58 -15.59 4.88
CA LEU A 171 -1.28 -16.68 5.60
C LEU A 171 -1.14 -18.05 4.93
N GLY A 172 -0.37 -18.16 3.85
CA GLY A 172 -0.09 -19.41 3.14
C GLY A 172 -0.28 -19.28 1.64
N PHE A 173 0.09 -20.35 0.91
CA PHE A 173 0.11 -20.37 -0.54
C PHE A 173 -1.24 -20.02 -1.17
N GLU A 174 -2.32 -20.65 -0.71
CA GLU A 174 -3.66 -20.41 -1.27
C GLU A 174 -4.13 -18.98 -1.02
N SER A 175 -3.87 -18.44 0.18
CA SER A 175 -4.20 -17.05 0.51
C SER A 175 -3.42 -16.07 -0.34
N ALA A 176 -2.13 -16.30 -0.54
CA ALA A 176 -1.30 -15.50 -1.45
C ALA A 176 -1.85 -15.51 -2.89
N ARG A 177 -2.28 -16.68 -3.38
CA ARG A 177 -2.87 -16.80 -4.72
C ARG A 177 -4.21 -16.08 -4.84
N LYS A 178 -5.06 -16.12 -3.80
CA LYS A 178 -6.34 -15.37 -3.76
C LYS A 178 -6.10 -13.87 -3.85
N VAL A 179 -5.13 -13.36 -3.09
CA VAL A 179 -4.74 -11.94 -3.15
C VAL A 179 -4.19 -11.57 -4.52
N ALA A 180 -3.31 -12.39 -5.09
CA ALA A 180 -2.78 -12.17 -6.45
C ALA A 180 -3.89 -12.14 -7.52
N ILE A 181 -4.90 -13.01 -7.40
CA ILE A 181 -6.07 -13.01 -8.31
C ILE A 181 -6.87 -11.71 -8.14
N LYS A 182 -7.12 -11.25 -6.89
CA LYS A 182 -7.77 -9.96 -6.64
C LYS A 182 -7.02 -8.84 -7.33
N TRP A 183 -5.71 -8.71 -7.09
CA TRP A 183 -4.85 -7.70 -7.69
C TRP A 183 -4.83 -7.77 -9.22
N GLY A 184 -4.81 -8.99 -9.77
CA GLY A 184 -4.89 -9.21 -11.22
C GLY A 184 -6.21 -8.73 -11.81
N ARG A 185 -7.33 -9.02 -11.16
CA ARG A 185 -8.64 -8.52 -11.60
C ARG A 185 -8.68 -6.99 -11.60
N GLU A 186 -8.18 -6.34 -10.56
CA GLU A 186 -8.13 -4.88 -10.46
C GLU A 186 -7.21 -4.27 -11.52
N TYR A 187 -6.06 -4.88 -11.78
CA TYR A 187 -5.08 -4.41 -12.75
C TYR A 187 -5.54 -4.55 -14.19
N PHE A 188 -6.12 -5.71 -14.55
CA PHE A 188 -6.60 -5.99 -15.88
C PHE A 188 -8.05 -5.55 -16.13
N TRP A 189 -8.67 -4.86 -15.14
CA TRP A 189 -10.00 -4.34 -15.30
C TRP A 189 -10.06 -3.33 -16.45
N ILE A 190 -10.75 -3.71 -17.51
CA ILE A 190 -11.10 -2.82 -18.63
C ILE A 190 -12.50 -2.27 -18.32
N ASN A 191 -12.63 -0.99 -17.99
CA ASN A 191 -13.90 -0.31 -18.13
C ASN A 191 -14.10 -0.10 -19.62
N ASP A 192 -14.82 -1.01 -20.29
CA ASP A 192 -15.43 -0.76 -21.58
C ASP A 192 -16.65 0.17 -21.40
N ASN A 193 -16.41 1.37 -20.92
CA ASN A 193 -17.28 2.49 -21.25
C ASN A 193 -16.90 2.95 -22.67
N ARG A 194 -17.11 2.10 -23.67
CA ARG A 194 -17.51 2.57 -24.98
C ARG A 194 -18.92 3.06 -24.78
N GLU A 195 -19.04 4.34 -24.46
CA GLU A 195 -20.28 5.04 -24.71
C GLU A 195 -20.64 4.75 -26.15
N SER A 196 -21.76 4.04 -26.31
CA SER A 196 -22.54 3.98 -27.52
C SER A 196 -22.98 5.40 -27.87
N ASN A 197 -22.11 6.14 -28.56
CA ASN A 197 -22.48 7.28 -29.38
C ASN A 197 -22.54 6.77 -30.80
N GLU A 198 -23.60 6.08 -31.11
CA GLU A 198 -24.21 5.95 -32.43
C GLU A 198 -25.68 6.30 -32.23
N ASP A 199 -26.00 7.53 -32.55
CA ASP A 199 -27.06 7.99 -33.50
C ASP A 199 -27.28 9.51 -33.33
#